data_6f30190a513dc5f047ec650243850206
#
_entry.id   6f30190a513dc5f047ec650243850206
#
_cell.length_a   1.000
_cell.length_b   1.000
_cell.length_c   1.000
_cell.angle_alpha   90.00
_cell.angle_beta   90.00
_cell.angle_gamma   90.00
#
_symmetry.space_group_name_H-M   'P 1'
#
loop_
_entity.id
_entity.type
_entity.pdbx_description
1 polymer ?
#
loop_
_entity_poly.entity_id
_entity_poly.type
_entity_poly.pdbx_seq_one_letter_code
_entity_poly.pdbx_strand_id
1 'polypeptide(L)'
;SEYQLLSPVDAICASLRIPNPPFAEYAWGKLFSASLAPYLVFPQDKHFEDQFIMYRVLYSANKVIYENANDYFYTVERACSITHQFDERHLDTLEARFGIIEFARKEGIPKLEEIALQRYYSGLIGEFAAFSLNGQDNLSAQVYERIRRERDDALSSPAVALTTKAAFILSYFPHAIFRAIACYSEKKYSEEDQRIAQQN
;
A
#
# COMPACT_ATOMS: atom_id res chain seq x y z
N SER A 1 8.80 25.82 -9.31
CA SER A 1 8.50 24.38 -9.17
C SER A 1 9.75 23.59 -9.54
N GLU A 2 10.06 22.58 -8.76
CA GLU A 2 11.19 21.69 -9.03
C GLU A 2 10.64 20.44 -9.74
N TYR A 3 11.14 20.18 -10.95
CA TYR A 3 10.73 19.04 -11.76
C TYR A 3 11.75 17.91 -11.63
N GLN A 4 11.27 16.70 -11.45
CA GLN A 4 12.10 15.48 -11.48
C GLN A 4 11.65 14.57 -12.61
N LEU A 5 12.58 14.22 -13.49
CA LEU A 5 12.35 13.22 -14.54
C LEU A 5 12.66 11.83 -13.97
N LEU A 6 11.70 10.94 -14.06
CA LEU A 6 11.80 9.57 -13.57
C LEU A 6 11.69 8.57 -14.73
N SER A 7 12.43 7.48 -14.63
CA SER A 7 12.13 6.31 -15.44
C SER A 7 10.79 5.68 -14.99
N PRO A 8 10.10 4.90 -15.85
CA PRO A 8 8.88 4.20 -15.45
C PRO A 8 9.04 3.39 -14.17
N VAL A 9 10.10 2.60 -14.07
CA VAL A 9 10.38 1.77 -12.88
C VAL A 9 10.65 2.62 -11.63
N ASP A 10 11.44 3.70 -11.76
CA ASP A 10 11.71 4.58 -10.63
C ASP A 10 10.44 5.32 -10.16
N ALA A 11 9.55 5.67 -11.09
CA ALA A 11 8.26 6.26 -10.75
C ALA A 11 7.37 5.29 -9.96
N ILE A 12 7.29 4.01 -10.38
CA ILE A 12 6.55 2.99 -9.63
C ILE A 12 7.19 2.82 -8.24
N CYS A 13 8.51 2.64 -8.17
CA CYS A 13 9.22 2.48 -6.90
C CYS A 13 9.02 3.70 -5.97
N ALA A 14 8.98 4.92 -6.52
CA ALA A 14 8.74 6.13 -5.75
C ALA A 14 7.31 6.18 -5.17
N SER A 15 6.29 5.77 -5.97
CA SER A 15 4.89 5.75 -5.51
C SER A 15 4.63 4.71 -4.42
N LEU A 16 5.44 3.66 -4.35
CA LEU A 16 5.32 2.56 -3.38
C LEU A 16 6.15 2.77 -2.11
N ARG A 17 6.97 3.83 -2.05
CA ARG A 17 7.89 4.06 -0.91
C ARG A 17 7.13 4.25 0.41
N ILE A 18 7.63 3.67 1.47
CA ILE A 18 7.15 3.82 2.84
C ILE A 18 8.32 4.30 3.72
N PRO A 19 8.14 5.25 4.62
CA PRO A 19 7.04 6.21 4.68
C PRO A 19 7.20 7.33 3.62
N ASN A 20 6.15 8.10 3.41
CA ASN A 20 6.16 9.33 2.62
C ASN A 20 6.61 9.17 1.15
N PRO A 21 5.78 8.56 0.30
CA PRO A 21 6.03 8.58 -1.14
C PRO A 21 5.95 10.03 -1.65
N PRO A 22 6.81 10.44 -2.62
CA PRO A 22 6.72 11.77 -3.22
C PRO A 22 5.38 12.00 -3.94
N PHE A 23 4.77 10.94 -4.42
CA PHE A 23 3.40 10.87 -4.93
C PHE A 23 2.85 9.46 -4.71
N ALA A 24 1.53 9.36 -4.56
CA ALA A 24 0.89 8.07 -4.29
C ALA A 24 0.36 7.40 -5.57
N GLU A 25 -0.11 6.17 -5.41
CA GLU A 25 -0.68 5.34 -6.49
C GLU A 25 -2.05 5.85 -6.99
N TYR A 26 -2.59 6.94 -6.42
CA TYR A 26 -3.87 7.51 -6.84
C TYR A 26 -3.88 7.94 -8.29
N ALA A 27 -5.04 7.78 -8.96
CA ALA A 27 -5.22 8.27 -10.33
C ALA A 27 -5.38 9.80 -10.40
N TRP A 28 -5.88 10.42 -9.33
CA TRP A 28 -6.02 11.87 -9.26
C TRP A 28 -4.66 12.59 -9.07
N GLY A 29 -4.63 13.89 -9.37
CA GLY A 29 -3.39 14.70 -9.31
C GLY A 29 -2.36 14.31 -10.37
N LYS A 30 -2.78 13.68 -11.49
CA LYS A 30 -1.91 13.24 -12.58
C LYS A 30 -2.46 13.63 -13.94
N LEU A 31 -1.57 13.93 -14.86
CA LEU A 31 -1.87 14.11 -16.28
C LEU A 31 -1.29 12.96 -17.07
N PHE A 32 -2.13 12.32 -17.88
CA PHE A 32 -1.75 11.18 -18.69
C PHE A 32 -1.70 11.55 -20.16
N SER A 33 -0.66 11.10 -20.87
CA SER A 33 -0.67 11.15 -22.34
C SER A 33 -1.84 10.34 -22.89
N ALA A 34 -2.49 10.80 -23.95
CA ALA A 34 -3.57 10.08 -24.62
C ALA A 34 -3.16 8.67 -25.08
N SER A 35 -1.87 8.44 -25.36
CA SER A 35 -1.33 7.13 -25.69
C SER A 35 -1.45 6.09 -24.56
N LEU A 36 -1.63 6.54 -23.31
CA LEU A 36 -1.80 5.67 -22.14
C LEU A 36 -3.26 5.27 -21.90
N ALA A 37 -4.22 5.83 -22.65
CA ALA A 37 -5.65 5.52 -22.48
C ALA A 37 -5.97 4.00 -22.48
N PRO A 38 -5.33 3.15 -23.31
CA PRO A 38 -5.59 1.70 -23.27
C PRO A 38 -5.22 1.01 -21.94
N TYR A 39 -4.37 1.63 -21.13
CA TYR A 39 -3.93 1.10 -19.83
C TYR A 39 -4.75 1.65 -18.64
N LEU A 40 -5.56 2.69 -18.87
CA LEU A 40 -6.42 3.31 -17.85
C LEU A 40 -7.77 2.59 -17.76
N VAL A 41 -7.71 1.26 -17.59
CA VAL A 41 -8.89 0.40 -17.46
C VAL A 41 -8.99 -0.05 -16.00
N PHE A 42 -9.90 0.60 -15.27
CA PHE A 42 -10.12 0.30 -13.85
C PHE A 42 -10.95 -0.97 -13.69
N PRO A 43 -10.58 -1.87 -12.77
CA PRO A 43 -11.39 -3.05 -12.48
C PRO A 43 -12.73 -2.63 -11.89
N GLN A 44 -13.81 -3.28 -12.35
CA GLN A 44 -15.14 -3.09 -11.80
C GLN A 44 -15.25 -3.82 -10.44
N ASP A 45 -16.07 -3.30 -9.55
CA ASP A 45 -16.36 -3.89 -8.25
C ASP A 45 -15.15 -4.11 -7.32
N LYS A 46 -14.05 -3.35 -7.54
CA LYS A 46 -12.89 -3.33 -6.67
C LYS A 46 -12.78 -1.99 -5.94
N HIS A 47 -12.49 -2.04 -4.64
CA HIS A 47 -12.04 -0.87 -3.90
C HIS A 47 -10.54 -0.66 -4.13
N PHE A 48 -10.07 0.58 -4.00
CA PHE A 48 -8.68 0.96 -4.30
C PHE A 48 -8.26 0.57 -5.72
N GLU A 49 -9.17 0.75 -6.67
CA GLU A 49 -9.07 0.33 -8.07
C GLU A 49 -7.85 0.90 -8.79
N ASP A 50 -7.38 2.05 -8.35
CA ASP A 50 -6.17 2.70 -8.85
C ASP A 50 -4.89 1.90 -8.49
N GLN A 51 -4.83 1.25 -7.33
CA GLN A 51 -3.70 0.39 -6.97
C GLN A 51 -3.54 -0.82 -7.90
N PHE A 52 -4.62 -1.27 -8.54
CA PHE A 52 -4.57 -2.40 -9.49
C PHE A 52 -3.95 -2.03 -10.84
N ILE A 53 -3.99 -0.75 -11.23
CA ILE A 53 -3.59 -0.34 -12.58
C ILE A 53 -2.43 0.64 -12.62
N MET A 54 -2.24 1.52 -11.62
CA MET A 54 -1.32 2.64 -11.74
C MET A 54 0.14 2.22 -11.99
N TYR A 55 0.60 1.11 -11.42
CA TYR A 55 1.93 0.58 -11.70
C TYR A 55 2.09 0.17 -13.17
N ARG A 56 1.04 -0.38 -13.80
CA ARG A 56 1.04 -0.75 -15.24
C ARG A 56 0.99 0.48 -16.12
N VAL A 57 0.21 1.49 -15.77
CA VAL A 57 0.13 2.77 -16.47
C VAL A 57 1.49 3.47 -16.45
N LEU A 58 2.12 3.55 -15.27
CA LEU A 58 3.45 4.13 -15.11
C LEU A 58 4.51 3.35 -15.90
N TYR A 59 4.44 2.01 -15.88
CA TYR A 59 5.36 1.15 -16.63
C TYR A 59 5.25 1.33 -18.14
N SER A 60 4.03 1.58 -18.64
CA SER A 60 3.76 1.81 -20.06
C SER A 60 4.11 3.21 -20.55
N ALA A 61 4.45 4.12 -19.64
CA ALA A 61 4.89 5.46 -20.00
C ALA A 61 6.34 5.45 -20.49
N ASN A 62 6.69 6.30 -21.48
CA ASN A 62 8.06 6.47 -21.90
C ASN A 62 8.92 7.20 -20.85
N LYS A 63 8.30 8.11 -20.12
CA LYS A 63 8.90 8.91 -19.04
C LYS A 63 7.81 9.43 -18.10
N VAL A 64 8.18 9.69 -16.86
CA VAL A 64 7.30 10.28 -15.85
C VAL A 64 7.96 11.57 -15.34
N ILE A 65 7.21 12.65 -15.31
CA ILE A 65 7.66 13.91 -14.72
C ILE A 65 6.91 14.08 -13.40
N TYR A 66 7.66 14.18 -12.32
CA TYR A 66 7.14 14.56 -11.01
C TYR A 66 7.40 16.06 -10.77
N GLU A 67 6.37 16.76 -10.39
CA GLU A 67 6.44 18.16 -9.96
C GLU A 67 6.00 18.24 -8.50
N ASN A 68 6.82 18.85 -7.66
CA ASN A 68 6.47 19.16 -6.28
C ASN A 68 5.69 20.50 -6.25
N ALA A 69 4.39 20.43 -6.60
CA ALA A 69 3.47 21.56 -6.60
C ALA A 69 2.16 21.17 -5.91
N ASN A 70 1.55 22.17 -5.26
CA ASN A 70 0.27 21.99 -4.57
C ASN A 70 -0.90 22.35 -5.50
N ASP A 71 -1.00 21.67 -6.64
CA ASP A 71 -2.00 21.96 -7.68
C ASP A 71 -3.33 21.19 -7.49
N TYR A 72 -3.40 20.32 -6.49
CA TYR A 72 -4.58 19.51 -6.23
C TYR A 72 -4.99 19.56 -4.75
N PHE A 73 -6.25 19.92 -4.49
CA PHE A 73 -6.84 19.92 -3.16
C PHE A 73 -7.69 18.67 -2.95
N TYR A 74 -7.27 17.82 -2.03
CA TYR A 74 -8.02 16.62 -1.66
C TYR A 74 -8.80 16.84 -0.35
N THR A 75 -10.11 16.63 -0.39
CA THR A 75 -10.98 16.73 0.80
C THR A 75 -10.93 15.43 1.59
N VAL A 76 -10.30 15.46 2.76
CA VAL A 76 -9.98 14.27 3.57
C VAL A 76 -11.20 13.76 4.37
N GLU A 77 -12.05 14.65 4.89
CA GLU A 77 -13.14 14.30 5.79
C GLU A 77 -14.51 14.31 5.08
N ARG A 78 -14.83 13.23 4.37
CA ARG A 78 -16.19 13.01 3.90
C ARG A 78 -16.83 11.89 4.71
N ALA A 79 -18.00 12.15 5.32
CA ALA A 79 -18.73 11.19 6.15
C ALA A 79 -19.05 9.85 5.46
N CYS A 80 -19.05 9.81 4.12
CA CYS A 80 -19.32 8.62 3.30
C CYS A 80 -18.09 8.18 2.48
N SER A 81 -16.87 8.49 2.94
CA SER A 81 -15.66 8.06 2.23
C SER A 81 -15.52 6.54 2.30
N ILE A 82 -15.20 5.92 1.16
CA ILE A 82 -14.92 4.49 1.03
C ILE A 82 -13.80 4.06 1.99
N THR A 83 -12.82 4.92 2.22
CA THR A 83 -11.69 4.66 3.12
C THR A 83 -12.07 4.55 4.60
N HIS A 84 -13.26 5.01 4.98
CA HIS A 84 -13.79 4.91 6.34
C HIS A 84 -14.75 3.73 6.56
N GLN A 85 -15.06 2.98 5.51
CA GLN A 85 -15.92 1.80 5.59
C GLN A 85 -15.07 0.54 5.63
N PHE A 86 -14.75 0.06 6.84
CA PHE A 86 -13.95 -1.15 7.04
C PHE A 86 -14.82 -2.41 6.86
N ASP A 87 -14.91 -2.90 5.64
CA ASP A 87 -15.56 -4.16 5.26
C ASP A 87 -14.62 -5.05 4.42
N GLU A 88 -15.14 -6.17 3.91
CA GLU A 88 -14.34 -7.15 3.14
C GLU A 88 -13.64 -6.57 1.90
N ARG A 89 -14.16 -5.46 1.35
CA ARG A 89 -13.59 -4.79 0.18
C ARG A 89 -12.23 -4.14 0.48
N HIS A 90 -11.90 -3.92 1.76
CA HIS A 90 -10.54 -3.53 2.16
C HIS A 90 -9.49 -4.58 1.84
N LEU A 91 -9.89 -5.87 1.72
CA LEU A 91 -8.96 -6.93 1.29
C LEU A 91 -8.46 -6.75 -0.15
N ASP A 92 -9.16 -5.97 -0.97
CA ASP A 92 -8.74 -5.64 -2.34
C ASP A 92 -7.37 -4.94 -2.37
N THR A 93 -7.04 -4.15 -1.33
CA THR A 93 -5.70 -3.54 -1.25
C THR A 93 -4.58 -4.58 -1.13
N LEU A 94 -4.83 -5.70 -0.43
CA LEU A 94 -3.85 -6.79 -0.34
C LEU A 94 -3.72 -7.55 -1.65
N GLU A 95 -4.82 -7.72 -2.38
CA GLU A 95 -4.81 -8.31 -3.72
C GLU A 95 -4.05 -7.43 -4.71
N ALA A 96 -4.33 -6.12 -4.72
CA ALA A 96 -3.63 -5.17 -5.58
C ALA A 96 -2.11 -5.16 -5.31
N ARG A 97 -1.70 -5.12 -4.04
CA ARG A 97 -0.28 -5.16 -3.65
C ARG A 97 0.41 -6.46 -4.06
N PHE A 98 -0.29 -7.60 -3.93
CA PHE A 98 0.23 -8.87 -4.40
C PHE A 98 0.39 -8.89 -5.92
N GLY A 99 -0.55 -8.32 -6.67
CA GLY A 99 -0.46 -8.16 -8.11
C GLY A 99 0.77 -7.37 -8.58
N ILE A 100 1.26 -6.42 -7.78
CA ILE A 100 2.51 -5.70 -8.07
C ILE A 100 3.73 -6.63 -7.95
N ILE A 101 3.74 -7.52 -6.96
CA ILE A 101 4.81 -8.52 -6.80
C ILE A 101 4.85 -9.46 -8.02
N GLU A 102 3.70 -10.00 -8.42
CA GLU A 102 3.59 -10.86 -9.59
C GLU A 102 4.05 -10.16 -10.87
N PHE A 103 3.65 -8.90 -11.03
CA PHE A 103 4.09 -8.07 -12.15
C PHE A 103 5.61 -7.87 -12.14
N ALA A 104 6.19 -7.51 -11.01
CA ALA A 104 7.63 -7.28 -10.89
C ALA A 104 8.44 -8.55 -11.22
N ARG A 105 7.98 -9.71 -10.78
CA ARG A 105 8.57 -11.02 -11.11
C ARG A 105 8.48 -11.33 -12.58
N LYS A 106 7.30 -11.15 -13.16
CA LYS A 106 7.05 -11.39 -14.58
C LYS A 106 7.93 -10.52 -15.49
N GLU A 107 8.06 -9.25 -15.17
CA GLU A 107 8.86 -8.29 -15.93
C GLU A 107 10.36 -8.32 -15.56
N GLY A 108 10.77 -9.14 -14.60
CA GLY A 108 12.16 -9.27 -14.16
C GLY A 108 12.73 -7.99 -13.56
N ILE A 109 11.98 -7.32 -12.66
CA ILE A 109 12.36 -6.05 -12.03
C ILE A 109 12.63 -6.25 -10.52
N PRO A 110 13.84 -6.71 -10.12
CA PRO A 110 14.13 -7.06 -8.73
C PRO A 110 13.90 -5.91 -7.74
N LYS A 111 14.30 -4.68 -8.11
CA LYS A 111 14.10 -3.48 -7.28
C LYS A 111 12.64 -3.23 -6.96
N LEU A 112 11.74 -3.42 -7.93
CA LEU A 112 10.31 -3.28 -7.73
C LEU A 112 9.75 -4.41 -6.87
N GLU A 113 10.21 -5.66 -7.10
CA GLU A 113 9.81 -6.81 -6.29
C GLU A 113 10.13 -6.60 -4.81
N GLU A 114 11.35 -6.13 -4.48
CA GLU A 114 11.76 -5.85 -3.11
C GLU A 114 10.84 -4.83 -2.43
N ILE A 115 10.56 -3.71 -3.08
CA ILE A 115 9.67 -2.67 -2.54
C ILE A 115 8.24 -3.19 -2.40
N ALA A 116 7.74 -3.92 -3.39
CA ALA A 116 6.40 -4.49 -3.37
C ALA A 116 6.24 -5.54 -2.27
N LEU A 117 7.23 -6.41 -2.04
CA LEU A 117 7.24 -7.38 -0.93
C LEU A 117 7.17 -6.68 0.43
N GLN A 118 8.01 -5.65 0.64
CA GLN A 118 7.97 -4.88 1.88
C GLN A 118 6.60 -4.25 2.11
N ARG A 119 6.01 -3.61 1.06
CA ARG A 119 4.71 -2.97 1.14
C ARG A 119 3.57 -3.95 1.39
N TYR A 120 3.64 -5.13 0.77
CA TYR A 120 2.66 -6.18 0.96
C TYR A 120 2.67 -6.74 2.38
N TYR A 121 3.85 -7.14 2.88
CA TYR A 121 3.95 -7.72 4.22
C TYR A 121 3.67 -6.70 5.34
N SER A 122 4.11 -5.45 5.19
CA SER A 122 3.69 -4.40 6.14
C SER A 122 2.19 -4.15 6.07
N GLY A 123 1.61 -4.22 4.87
CA GLY A 123 0.17 -4.10 4.65
C GLY A 123 -0.65 -5.19 5.30
N LEU A 124 -0.20 -6.44 5.32
CA LEU A 124 -0.86 -7.52 6.05
C LEU A 124 -1.01 -7.20 7.55
N ILE A 125 0.04 -6.65 8.16
CA ILE A 125 0.00 -6.27 9.58
C ILE A 125 -0.94 -5.08 9.79
N GLY A 126 -0.90 -4.08 8.91
CA GLY A 126 -1.77 -2.90 8.97
C GLY A 126 -3.25 -3.27 8.82
N GLU A 127 -3.61 -4.07 7.81
CA GLU A 127 -5.01 -4.49 7.61
C GLU A 127 -5.53 -5.36 8.76
N PHE A 128 -4.69 -6.26 9.31
CA PHE A 128 -5.03 -7.00 10.51
C PHE A 128 -5.40 -6.06 11.66
N ALA A 129 -4.56 -5.06 11.92
CA ALA A 129 -4.77 -4.10 13.01
C ALA A 129 -6.01 -3.23 12.73
N ALA A 130 -6.18 -2.74 11.51
CA ALA A 130 -7.32 -1.94 11.09
C ALA A 130 -8.65 -2.68 11.27
N PHE A 131 -8.77 -3.92 10.78
CA PHE A 131 -9.96 -4.75 11.01
C PHE A 131 -10.20 -5.02 12.50
N SER A 132 -9.15 -5.31 13.27
CA SER A 132 -9.27 -5.54 14.71
C SER A 132 -9.76 -4.31 15.47
N LEU A 133 -9.31 -3.11 15.10
CA LEU A 133 -9.72 -1.85 15.72
C LEU A 133 -11.14 -1.44 15.36
N ASN A 134 -11.63 -1.84 14.19
CA ASN A 134 -12.98 -1.56 13.70
C ASN A 134 -13.99 -2.68 14.01
N GLY A 135 -13.64 -3.64 14.88
CA GLY A 135 -14.56 -4.70 15.32
C GLY A 135 -14.88 -5.75 14.24
N GLN A 136 -14.08 -5.82 13.17
CA GLN A 136 -14.24 -6.78 12.07
C GLN A 136 -13.48 -8.08 12.39
N ASP A 137 -13.88 -8.76 13.46
CA ASP A 137 -13.13 -9.91 14.00
C ASP A 137 -12.97 -11.05 12.99
N ASN A 138 -13.97 -11.31 12.13
CA ASN A 138 -13.90 -12.34 11.10
C ASN A 138 -12.83 -12.02 10.03
N LEU A 139 -12.78 -10.76 9.56
CA LEU A 139 -11.81 -10.31 8.57
C LEU A 139 -10.40 -10.25 9.17
N SER A 140 -10.30 -9.77 10.39
CA SER A 140 -9.06 -9.81 11.18
C SER A 140 -8.52 -11.23 11.31
N ALA A 141 -9.37 -12.22 11.60
CA ALA A 141 -8.98 -13.63 11.68
C ALA A 141 -8.49 -14.17 10.33
N GLN A 142 -9.15 -13.82 9.22
CA GLN A 142 -8.70 -14.21 7.87
C GLN A 142 -7.30 -13.67 7.55
N VAL A 143 -7.06 -12.38 7.84
CA VAL A 143 -5.74 -11.76 7.62
C VAL A 143 -4.69 -12.38 8.55
N TYR A 144 -5.05 -12.70 9.80
CA TYR A 144 -4.14 -13.36 10.74
C TYR A 144 -3.71 -14.74 10.25
N GLU A 145 -4.62 -15.55 9.72
CA GLU A 145 -4.27 -16.85 9.13
C GLU A 145 -3.36 -16.68 7.90
N ARG A 146 -3.55 -15.63 7.12
CA ARG A 146 -2.65 -15.30 6.02
C ARG A 146 -1.24 -14.91 6.53
N ILE A 147 -1.15 -14.09 7.58
CA ILE A 147 0.11 -13.75 8.25
C ILE A 147 0.84 -15.02 8.71
N ARG A 148 0.12 -15.94 9.33
CA ARG A 148 0.71 -17.21 9.81
C ARG A 148 1.22 -18.09 8.68
N ARG A 149 0.45 -18.19 7.59
CA ARG A 149 0.81 -19.01 6.44
C ARG A 149 2.03 -18.48 5.70
N GLU A 150 2.13 -17.17 5.56
CA GLU A 150 3.18 -16.49 4.79
C GLU A 150 4.37 -16.03 5.67
N ARG A 151 4.36 -16.39 6.93
CA ARG A 151 5.37 -15.96 7.92
C ARG A 151 6.79 -16.32 7.55
N ASP A 152 7.03 -17.54 7.15
CA ASP A 152 8.38 -18.02 6.86
C ASP A 152 8.94 -17.34 5.60
N ASP A 153 8.10 -17.06 4.63
CA ASP A 153 8.46 -16.28 3.44
C ASP A 153 8.82 -14.83 3.81
N ALA A 154 8.02 -14.20 4.68
CA ALA A 154 8.28 -12.84 5.16
C ALA A 154 9.59 -12.77 5.96
N LEU A 155 9.86 -13.75 6.84
CA LEU A 155 11.05 -13.79 7.68
C LEU A 155 12.34 -14.06 6.88
N SER A 156 12.28 -14.93 5.87
CA SER A 156 13.42 -15.27 5.03
C SER A 156 13.74 -14.21 3.98
N SER A 157 12.78 -13.38 3.58
CA SER A 157 12.98 -12.38 2.54
C SER A 157 13.93 -11.26 3.00
N PRO A 158 15.02 -10.97 2.26
CA PRO A 158 15.90 -9.84 2.56
C PRO A 158 15.24 -8.48 2.30
N ALA A 159 14.19 -8.45 1.49
CA ALA A 159 13.44 -7.24 1.15
C ALA A 159 12.57 -6.72 2.32
N VAL A 160 12.24 -7.57 3.28
CA VAL A 160 11.35 -7.23 4.39
C VAL A 160 12.13 -6.60 5.54
N ALA A 161 11.74 -5.40 5.95
CA ALA A 161 12.38 -4.65 7.03
C ALA A 161 12.29 -5.38 8.38
N LEU A 162 13.29 -5.18 9.24
CA LEU A 162 13.37 -5.79 10.57
C LEU A 162 12.14 -5.49 11.43
N THR A 163 11.57 -4.30 11.32
CA THR A 163 10.34 -3.92 12.04
C THR A 163 9.13 -4.76 11.62
N THR A 164 8.98 -5.00 10.31
CA THR A 164 7.94 -5.87 9.77
C THR A 164 8.19 -7.33 10.17
N LYS A 165 9.45 -7.81 10.07
CA LYS A 165 9.82 -9.16 10.53
C LYS A 165 9.52 -9.37 12.03
N ALA A 166 9.79 -8.36 12.86
CA ALA A 166 9.46 -8.43 14.29
C ALA A 166 7.95 -8.63 14.50
N ALA A 167 7.09 -7.96 13.74
CA ALA A 167 5.64 -8.20 13.78
C ALA A 167 5.28 -9.64 13.37
N PHE A 168 5.92 -10.19 12.33
CA PHE A 168 5.72 -11.60 11.95
C PHE A 168 6.20 -12.57 13.03
N ILE A 169 7.30 -12.29 13.73
CA ILE A 169 7.77 -13.09 14.87
C ILE A 169 6.73 -13.08 16.00
N LEU A 170 6.09 -11.94 16.26
CA LEU A 170 5.03 -11.85 17.27
C LEU A 170 3.83 -12.75 16.95
N SER A 171 3.61 -13.14 15.70
CA SER A 171 2.54 -14.09 15.34
C SER A 171 2.78 -15.54 15.82
N TYR A 172 3.95 -15.85 16.39
CA TYR A 172 4.19 -17.12 17.12
C TYR A 172 3.57 -17.12 18.52
N PHE A 173 3.30 -15.94 19.09
CA PHE A 173 2.66 -15.81 20.39
C PHE A 173 1.13 -15.96 20.29
N PRO A 174 0.41 -16.13 21.40
CA PRO A 174 -1.03 -16.20 21.41
C PRO A 174 -1.67 -15.00 20.69
N HIS A 175 -2.74 -15.26 19.93
CA HIS A 175 -3.44 -14.25 19.10
C HIS A 175 -3.75 -12.94 19.88
N ALA A 176 -4.15 -13.05 21.14
CA ALA A 176 -4.47 -11.87 21.96
C ALA A 176 -3.25 -10.94 22.18
N ILE A 177 -2.04 -11.50 22.35
CA ILE A 177 -0.80 -10.73 22.49
C ILE A 177 -0.46 -10.06 21.16
N PHE A 178 -0.50 -10.81 20.07
CA PHE A 178 -0.25 -10.28 18.75
C PHE A 178 -1.21 -9.11 18.42
N ARG A 179 -2.52 -9.32 18.65
CA ARG A 179 -3.56 -8.31 18.43
C ARG A 179 -3.30 -7.04 19.27
N ALA A 180 -2.98 -7.19 20.55
CA ALA A 180 -2.73 -6.03 21.41
C ALA A 180 -1.55 -5.18 20.91
N ILE A 181 -0.45 -5.81 20.49
CA ILE A 181 0.74 -5.12 20.01
C ILE A 181 0.48 -4.48 18.63
N ALA A 182 -0.13 -5.21 17.70
CA ALA A 182 -0.43 -4.70 16.36
C ALA A 182 -1.38 -3.49 16.42
N CYS A 183 -2.46 -3.58 17.22
CA CYS A 183 -3.40 -2.47 17.40
C CYS A 183 -2.77 -1.25 18.08
N TYR A 184 -1.88 -1.47 19.06
CA TYR A 184 -1.15 -0.37 19.71
C TYR A 184 -0.23 0.34 18.72
N SER A 185 0.51 -0.40 17.91
CA SER A 185 1.41 0.16 16.91
C SER A 185 0.65 0.97 15.86
N GLU A 186 -0.49 0.47 15.38
CA GLU A 186 -1.33 1.15 14.39
C GLU A 186 -1.91 2.47 14.92
N LYS A 187 -2.42 2.48 16.16
CA LYS A 187 -2.91 3.70 16.79
C LYS A 187 -1.83 4.77 16.90
N LYS A 188 -0.64 4.37 17.34
CA LYS A 188 0.50 5.29 17.47
C LYS A 188 0.91 5.87 16.11
N TYR A 189 0.92 5.05 15.06
CA TYR A 189 1.25 5.49 13.71
C TYR A 189 0.21 6.49 13.19
N SER A 190 -1.07 6.18 13.35
CA SER A 190 -2.17 7.08 12.95
C SER A 190 -2.15 8.43 13.69
N GLU A 191 -1.82 8.45 14.98
CA GLU A 191 -1.67 9.68 15.77
C GLU A 191 -0.49 10.54 15.28
N GLU A 192 0.61 9.90 14.90
CA GLU A 192 1.81 10.58 14.39
C GLU A 192 1.55 11.20 13.01
N ASP A 193 0.89 10.48 12.11
CA ASP A 193 0.49 10.98 10.81
C ASP A 193 -0.46 12.18 10.91
N GLN A 194 -1.43 12.12 11.82
CA GLN A 194 -2.34 13.26 12.07
C GLN A 194 -1.60 14.49 12.61
N ARG A 195 -0.61 14.31 13.47
CA ARG A 195 0.22 15.43 13.97
C ARG A 195 1.04 16.08 12.85
N ILE A 196 1.62 15.28 11.96
CA ILE A 196 2.40 15.78 10.82
C ILE A 196 1.48 16.53 9.85
N ALA A 197 0.29 16.00 9.58
CA ALA A 197 -0.70 16.65 8.70
C ALA A 197 -1.21 18.00 9.23
N GLN A 198 -1.22 18.21 10.56
CA GLN A 198 -1.62 19.49 11.20
C GLN A 198 -0.51 20.54 11.22
N GLN A 199 0.73 20.15 10.96
CA GLN A 199 1.90 21.05 10.98
C GLN A 199 2.28 21.59 9.59
N ASN A 200 1.68 21.06 8.52
CA ASN A 200 1.87 21.46 7.11
C ASN A 200 0.64 22.19 6.57
#